data_e172d952f3603b122138fa285bc7e500
#
_entry.id   e172d952f3603b122138fa285bc7e500
#
_cell.length_a   1.000
_cell.length_b   1.000
_cell.length_c   1.000
_cell.angle_alpha   90.00
_cell.angle_beta   90.00
_cell.angle_gamma   90.00
#
_symmetry.space_group_name_H-M   'P 1'
#
loop_
_entity.id
_entity.type
_entity.pdbx_description
1 polymer ?
#
loop_
_entity_poly.entity_id
_entity_poly.type
_entity_poly.pdbx_seq_one_letter_code
_entity_poly.pdbx_strand_id
1 'polypeptide(L)'
;MLKIAITGPESSGKTTLANALSKYFNVSVIPEYARSYLENKEGKYAQKDLDLIAKGQFASIRVPKNNIAICDTDFLVLEIWSQYKYANVSKLITGFANKNLFDLHILCSPDIPWEEDVLRENPDSRMHLFTLYKEALSRYNKNYIVVSGLQENRMKKSLEAIDKL
;
A
#
# COMPACT_ATOMS: atom_id res chain seq x y z
N MET A 1 9.86 -14.87 8.54
CA MET A 1 9.73 -14.11 7.26
C MET A 1 9.14 -12.74 7.58
N LEU A 2 9.92 -11.70 7.39
CA LEU A 2 9.47 -10.31 7.55
C LEU A 2 8.58 -9.91 6.37
N LYS A 3 7.48 -9.22 6.65
CA LYS A 3 6.57 -8.67 5.63
C LYS A 3 6.47 -7.17 5.78
N ILE A 4 6.89 -6.46 4.76
CA ILE A 4 6.94 -5.00 4.72
C ILE A 4 5.89 -4.50 3.70
N ALA A 5 4.96 -3.69 4.13
CA ALA A 5 3.99 -3.04 3.26
C ALA A 5 4.42 -1.61 2.94
N ILE A 6 4.38 -1.24 1.67
CA ILE A 6 4.56 0.15 1.25
C ILE A 6 3.18 0.71 0.98
N THR A 7 2.76 1.71 1.75
CA THR A 7 1.39 2.25 1.70
C THR A 7 1.37 3.76 1.54
N GLY A 8 0.22 4.33 1.28
CA GLY A 8 0.04 5.78 1.10
C GLY A 8 -0.84 6.13 -0.09
N PRO A 9 -1.12 7.43 -0.28
CA PRO A 9 -2.01 7.90 -1.34
C PRO A 9 -1.44 7.66 -2.74
N GLU A 10 -2.28 7.90 -3.74
CA GLU A 10 -1.90 7.86 -5.16
C GLU A 10 -0.72 8.79 -5.45
N SER A 11 0.14 8.40 -6.40
CA SER A 11 1.31 9.20 -6.81
C SER A 11 2.20 9.67 -5.65
N SER A 12 2.37 8.84 -4.63
CA SER A 12 3.26 9.10 -3.48
C SER A 12 4.60 8.35 -3.57
N GLY A 13 4.86 7.64 -4.68
CA GLY A 13 6.14 6.92 -4.89
C GLY A 13 6.21 5.53 -4.25
N LYS A 14 5.08 4.91 -3.91
CA LYS A 14 5.02 3.55 -3.34
C LYS A 14 5.76 2.52 -4.18
N THR A 15 5.37 2.39 -5.44
CA THR A 15 5.95 1.41 -6.38
C THR A 15 7.45 1.63 -6.59
N THR A 16 7.87 2.89 -6.69
CA THR A 16 9.30 3.24 -6.82
C THR A 16 10.09 2.77 -5.60
N LEU A 17 9.59 3.02 -4.39
CA LEU A 17 10.23 2.59 -3.15
C LEU A 17 10.21 1.06 -3.01
N ALA A 18 9.07 0.41 -3.31
CA ALA A 18 8.94 -1.04 -3.27
C ALA A 18 9.95 -1.73 -4.19
N ASN A 19 10.11 -1.23 -5.42
CA ASN A 19 11.09 -1.75 -6.37
C ASN A 19 12.53 -1.53 -5.89
N ALA A 20 12.83 -0.39 -5.30
CA ALA A 20 14.17 -0.11 -4.77
C ALA A 20 14.54 -1.02 -3.59
N LEU A 21 13.63 -1.21 -2.62
CA LEU A 21 13.81 -2.13 -1.50
C LEU A 21 13.93 -3.59 -1.98
N SER A 22 13.09 -3.99 -2.91
CA SER A 22 13.11 -5.32 -3.51
C SER A 22 14.46 -5.62 -4.18
N LYS A 23 14.99 -4.66 -4.94
CA LYS A 23 16.32 -4.76 -5.55
C LYS A 23 17.42 -4.86 -4.49
N TYR A 24 17.34 -4.07 -3.41
CA TYR A 24 18.31 -4.10 -2.31
C TYR A 24 18.37 -5.47 -1.62
N PHE A 25 17.19 -6.05 -1.33
CA PHE A 25 17.10 -7.36 -0.67
C PHE A 25 17.19 -8.56 -1.63
N ASN A 26 17.31 -8.31 -2.93
CA ASN A 26 17.32 -9.34 -3.98
C ASN A 26 16.09 -10.28 -3.91
N VAL A 27 14.91 -9.67 -3.80
CA VAL A 27 13.61 -10.37 -3.77
C VAL A 27 12.67 -9.75 -4.80
N SER A 28 11.62 -10.48 -5.21
CA SER A 28 10.57 -9.92 -6.07
C SER A 28 9.57 -9.11 -5.25
N VAL A 29 9.11 -7.98 -5.80
CA VAL A 29 7.97 -7.22 -5.23
C VAL A 29 6.71 -8.08 -5.34
N ILE A 30 5.88 -8.06 -4.29
CA ILE A 30 4.49 -8.47 -4.39
C ILE A 30 3.72 -7.26 -4.90
N PRO A 31 3.24 -7.29 -6.16
CA PRO A 31 2.63 -6.13 -6.78
C PRO A 31 1.24 -5.83 -6.22
N GLU A 32 0.78 -4.60 -6.45
CA GLU A 32 -0.60 -4.21 -6.20
C GLU A 32 -1.55 -5.00 -7.11
N TYR A 33 -2.36 -5.88 -6.54
CA TYR A 33 -3.30 -6.72 -7.28
C TYR A 33 -4.38 -5.89 -7.99
N ALA A 34 -4.76 -4.74 -7.41
CA ALA A 34 -5.76 -3.84 -7.98
C ALA A 34 -5.40 -3.39 -9.41
N ARG A 35 -4.12 -3.12 -9.69
CA ARG A 35 -3.68 -2.66 -11.00
C ARG A 35 -4.01 -3.66 -12.09
N SER A 36 -3.54 -4.89 -11.98
CA SER A 36 -3.82 -5.94 -12.97
C SER A 36 -5.31 -6.29 -13.06
N TYR A 37 -6.02 -6.25 -11.94
CA TYR A 37 -7.46 -6.50 -11.91
C TYR A 37 -8.24 -5.44 -12.71
N LEU A 38 -7.91 -4.15 -12.51
CA LEU A 38 -8.59 -3.03 -13.17
C LEU A 38 -8.19 -2.88 -14.64
N GLU A 39 -6.95 -3.16 -15.00
CA GLU A 39 -6.52 -3.20 -16.40
C GLU A 39 -7.35 -4.22 -17.20
N ASN A 40 -7.59 -5.41 -16.64
CA ASN A 40 -8.44 -6.43 -17.27
C ASN A 40 -9.93 -6.03 -17.35
N LYS A 41 -10.36 -5.00 -16.62
CA LYS A 41 -11.72 -4.45 -16.62
C LYS A 41 -11.82 -3.08 -17.32
N GLU A 42 -10.79 -2.67 -18.04
CA GLU A 42 -10.74 -1.35 -18.69
C GLU A 42 -11.06 -0.19 -17.72
N GLY A 43 -10.63 -0.32 -16.47
CA GLY A 43 -10.87 0.66 -15.41
C GLY A 43 -12.31 0.69 -14.86
N LYS A 44 -13.22 -0.14 -15.38
CA LYS A 44 -14.63 -0.19 -14.92
C LYS A 44 -14.77 -1.11 -13.72
N TYR A 45 -15.17 -0.57 -12.57
CA TYR A 45 -15.38 -1.35 -11.36
C TYR A 45 -16.51 -0.80 -10.48
N ALA A 46 -17.04 -1.67 -9.63
CA ALA A 46 -18.02 -1.35 -8.61
C ALA A 46 -17.47 -1.72 -7.22
N GLN A 47 -18.13 -1.31 -6.14
CA GLN A 47 -17.68 -1.59 -4.78
C GLN A 47 -17.38 -3.08 -4.52
N LYS A 48 -18.22 -3.99 -5.06
CA LYS A 48 -18.01 -5.44 -4.92
C LYS A 48 -16.66 -5.94 -5.50
N ASP A 49 -16.09 -5.21 -6.47
CA ASP A 49 -14.81 -5.57 -7.07
C ASP A 49 -13.67 -5.36 -6.07
N LEU A 50 -13.81 -4.43 -5.12
CA LEU A 50 -12.81 -4.20 -4.07
C LEU A 50 -12.66 -5.43 -3.16
N ASP A 51 -13.72 -6.21 -2.92
CA ASP A 51 -13.64 -7.47 -2.18
C ASP A 51 -12.86 -8.54 -2.95
N LEU A 52 -13.02 -8.59 -4.28
CA LEU A 52 -12.26 -9.50 -5.14
C LEU A 52 -10.78 -9.11 -5.20
N ILE A 53 -10.51 -7.82 -5.29
CA ILE A 53 -9.16 -7.27 -5.21
C ILE A 53 -8.51 -7.62 -3.86
N ALA A 54 -9.23 -7.45 -2.75
CA ALA A 54 -8.74 -7.80 -1.42
C ALA A 54 -8.38 -9.29 -1.29
N LYS A 55 -9.21 -10.18 -1.84
CA LYS A 55 -8.93 -11.63 -1.85
C LYS A 55 -7.71 -11.97 -2.69
N GLY A 56 -7.56 -11.35 -3.87
CA GLY A 56 -6.40 -11.53 -4.75
C GLY A 56 -5.11 -11.04 -4.09
N GLN A 57 -5.12 -9.85 -3.50
CA GLN A 57 -3.98 -9.32 -2.74
C GLN A 57 -3.61 -10.24 -1.58
N PHE A 58 -4.59 -10.73 -0.82
CA PHE A 58 -4.34 -11.66 0.29
C PHE A 58 -3.69 -12.97 -0.18
N ALA A 59 -4.15 -13.52 -1.30
CA ALA A 59 -3.54 -14.72 -1.88
C ALA A 59 -2.08 -14.47 -2.28
N SER A 60 -1.77 -13.32 -2.90
CA SER A 60 -0.42 -12.96 -3.31
C SER A 60 0.56 -12.82 -2.13
N ILE A 61 0.12 -12.30 -0.99
CA ILE A 61 0.95 -12.12 0.21
C ILE A 61 1.31 -13.45 0.90
N ARG A 62 0.60 -14.52 0.61
CA ARG A 62 0.85 -15.85 1.23
C ARG A 62 1.90 -16.70 0.52
N VAL A 63 2.29 -16.34 -0.69
CA VAL A 63 3.16 -17.17 -1.56
C VAL A 63 4.67 -16.99 -1.37
N PRO A 64 5.22 -15.86 -0.84
CA PRO A 64 6.67 -15.65 -0.80
C PRO A 64 7.41 -16.74 -0.02
N LYS A 65 8.54 -17.18 -0.58
CA LYS A 65 9.44 -18.20 0.02
C LYS A 65 10.71 -17.60 0.64
N ASN A 66 10.90 -16.27 0.53
CA ASN A 66 12.08 -15.57 0.99
C ASN A 66 11.95 -15.15 2.46
N ASN A 67 13.08 -14.80 3.09
CA ASN A 67 13.09 -14.32 4.48
C ASN A 67 12.44 -12.95 4.66
N ILE A 68 12.33 -12.16 3.59
CA ILE A 68 11.64 -10.87 3.55
C ILE A 68 10.71 -10.80 2.35
N ALA A 69 9.54 -10.18 2.51
CA ALA A 69 8.57 -9.89 1.47
C ALA A 69 8.29 -8.38 1.43
N ILE A 70 8.47 -7.77 0.26
CA ILE A 70 8.17 -6.36 0.00
C ILE A 70 6.85 -6.30 -0.77
N CYS A 71 5.82 -5.69 -0.17
CA CYS A 71 4.49 -5.57 -0.76
C CYS A 71 4.25 -4.14 -1.24
N ASP A 72 3.97 -3.97 -2.53
CA ASP A 72 3.49 -2.69 -3.07
C ASP A 72 1.99 -2.60 -2.81
N THR A 73 1.64 -2.03 -1.69
CA THR A 73 0.33 -1.80 -1.09
C THR A 73 -0.01 -2.72 0.10
N ASP A 74 -1.08 -2.36 0.79
CA ASP A 74 -1.69 -3.08 1.91
C ASP A 74 -3.23 -3.05 1.82
N PHE A 75 -3.93 -3.50 2.87
CA PHE A 75 -5.39 -3.49 2.90
C PHE A 75 -6.00 -2.16 3.34
N LEU A 76 -5.21 -1.25 3.94
CA LEU A 76 -5.65 0.10 4.29
C LEU A 76 -5.96 0.91 3.04
N VAL A 77 -5.22 0.69 1.95
CA VAL A 77 -5.51 1.29 0.64
C VAL A 77 -6.95 0.97 0.22
N LEU A 78 -7.37 -0.29 0.30
CA LEU A 78 -8.73 -0.71 -0.10
C LEU A 78 -9.80 -0.19 0.86
N GLU A 79 -9.51 -0.13 2.16
CA GLU A 79 -10.42 0.42 3.16
C GLU A 79 -10.68 1.92 2.91
N ILE A 80 -9.59 2.69 2.75
CA ILE A 80 -9.66 4.14 2.51
C ILE A 80 -10.34 4.41 1.17
N TRP A 81 -9.98 3.67 0.14
CA TRP A 81 -10.60 3.78 -1.19
C TRP A 81 -12.11 3.49 -1.13
N SER A 82 -12.53 2.40 -0.49
CA SER A 82 -13.94 2.04 -0.35
C SER A 82 -14.71 3.11 0.44
N GLN A 83 -14.17 3.56 1.56
CA GLN A 83 -14.77 4.60 2.39
C GLN A 83 -14.86 5.94 1.65
N TYR A 84 -13.81 6.35 0.97
CA TYR A 84 -13.76 7.62 0.28
C TYR A 84 -14.70 7.70 -0.92
N LYS A 85 -14.77 6.62 -1.72
CA LYS A 85 -15.58 6.58 -2.94
C LYS A 85 -17.04 6.18 -2.71
N TYR A 86 -17.29 5.28 -1.78
CA TYR A 86 -18.60 4.66 -1.59
C TYR A 86 -19.24 4.97 -0.22
N ALA A 87 -18.54 5.69 0.65
CA ALA A 87 -18.94 5.94 2.04
C ALA A 87 -19.28 4.66 2.83
N ASN A 88 -18.74 3.54 2.42
CA ASN A 88 -19.00 2.22 3.00
C ASN A 88 -17.80 1.29 2.78
N VAL A 89 -17.53 0.42 3.75
CA VAL A 89 -16.47 -0.59 3.69
C VAL A 89 -17.03 -1.96 4.05
N SER A 90 -16.70 -2.98 3.26
CA SER A 90 -17.14 -4.33 3.56
C SER A 90 -16.43 -4.89 4.80
N LYS A 91 -17.10 -5.82 5.51
CA LYS A 91 -16.52 -6.55 6.65
C LYS A 91 -15.26 -7.34 6.26
N LEU A 92 -15.18 -7.78 5.01
CA LEU A 92 -14.02 -8.50 4.48
C LEU A 92 -12.77 -7.59 4.46
N ILE A 93 -12.90 -6.40 3.86
CA ILE A 93 -11.80 -5.43 3.76
C ILE A 93 -11.39 -4.95 5.15
N THR A 94 -12.34 -4.54 6.00
CA THR A 94 -12.08 -4.17 7.40
C THR A 94 -11.39 -5.30 8.18
N GLY A 95 -11.82 -6.54 7.96
CA GLY A 95 -11.20 -7.72 8.57
C GLY A 95 -9.75 -7.93 8.14
N PHE A 96 -9.39 -7.69 6.87
CA PHE A 96 -8.01 -7.75 6.40
C PHE A 96 -7.18 -6.57 6.90
N ALA A 97 -7.73 -5.34 6.88
CA ALA A 97 -7.05 -4.15 7.40
C ALA A 97 -6.69 -4.29 8.88
N ASN A 98 -7.57 -4.88 9.68
CA ASN A 98 -7.34 -5.10 11.11
C ASN A 98 -6.27 -6.19 11.39
N LYS A 99 -6.11 -7.20 10.53
CA LYS A 99 -5.12 -8.27 10.75
C LYS A 99 -3.68 -7.75 10.74
N ASN A 100 -2.83 -8.29 11.63
CA ASN A 100 -1.40 -8.02 11.64
C ASN A 100 -0.68 -8.91 10.60
N LEU A 101 -0.86 -8.58 9.33
CA LEU A 101 -0.26 -9.32 8.21
C LEU A 101 1.14 -8.84 7.86
N PHE A 102 1.52 -7.64 8.32
CA PHE A 102 2.79 -6.99 8.04
C PHE A 102 3.49 -6.63 9.33
N ASP A 103 4.81 -6.80 9.36
CA ASP A 103 5.67 -6.45 10.50
C ASP A 103 5.98 -4.95 10.54
N LEU A 104 5.96 -4.29 9.36
CA LEU A 104 6.15 -2.85 9.21
C LEU A 104 5.33 -2.31 8.04
N HIS A 105 4.72 -1.15 8.24
CA HIS A 105 4.14 -0.34 7.16
C HIS A 105 5.03 0.87 6.91
N ILE A 106 5.39 1.12 5.66
CA ILE A 106 6.13 2.31 5.24
C ILE A 106 5.14 3.22 4.51
N LEU A 107 4.71 4.28 5.21
CA LEU A 107 3.77 5.26 4.69
C LEU A 107 4.51 6.32 3.88
N CYS A 108 4.27 6.34 2.56
CA CYS A 108 4.85 7.32 1.65
C CYS A 108 4.10 8.64 1.71
N SER A 109 4.81 9.73 2.03
CA SER A 109 4.28 11.09 1.95
C SER A 109 4.03 11.51 0.49
N PRO A 110 2.94 12.22 0.18
CA PRO A 110 2.64 12.74 -1.16
C PRO A 110 3.36 14.07 -1.45
N ASP A 111 4.61 14.19 -1.06
CA ASP A 111 5.48 15.37 -1.23
C ASP A 111 6.29 15.36 -2.52
N ILE A 112 5.94 14.48 -3.45
CA ILE A 112 6.47 14.41 -4.82
C ILE A 112 5.42 14.90 -5.82
N PRO A 113 5.82 15.35 -7.03
CA PRO A 113 4.88 15.77 -8.08
C PRO A 113 3.86 14.70 -8.42
N TRP A 114 2.66 15.14 -8.80
CA TRP A 114 1.64 14.24 -9.34
C TRP A 114 2.09 13.73 -10.72
N GLU A 115 1.90 12.44 -10.93
CA GLU A 115 2.05 11.80 -12.23
C GLU A 115 0.69 11.25 -12.68
N GLU A 116 0.28 11.60 -13.88
CA GLU A 116 -0.96 11.11 -14.49
C GLU A 116 -0.91 9.60 -14.72
N ASP A 117 -2.03 8.94 -14.43
CA ASP A 117 -2.21 7.49 -14.67
C ASP A 117 -3.72 7.24 -14.76
N VAL A 118 -4.13 6.37 -15.68
CA VAL A 118 -5.54 6.07 -15.96
C VAL A 118 -6.31 5.49 -14.75
N LEU A 119 -5.60 4.98 -13.75
CA LEU A 119 -6.19 4.41 -12.54
C LEU A 119 -6.13 5.36 -11.33
N ARG A 120 -5.62 6.59 -11.50
CA ARG A 120 -5.54 7.60 -10.43
C ARG A 120 -6.67 8.61 -10.55
N GLU A 121 -7.35 8.86 -9.45
CA GLU A 121 -8.60 9.63 -9.43
C GLU A 121 -8.53 10.91 -8.57
N ASN A 122 -7.52 11.06 -7.68
CA ASN A 122 -7.56 12.05 -6.59
C ASN A 122 -6.33 12.99 -6.52
N PRO A 123 -6.02 13.78 -7.58
CA PRO A 123 -4.83 14.63 -7.59
C PRO A 123 -4.80 15.67 -6.46
N ASP A 124 -5.94 16.28 -6.16
CA ASP A 124 -6.05 17.39 -5.19
C ASP A 124 -6.27 16.92 -3.75
N SER A 125 -6.58 15.64 -3.54
CA SER A 125 -6.95 15.08 -2.23
C SER A 125 -5.82 14.31 -1.55
N ARG A 126 -4.62 14.26 -2.10
CA ARG A 126 -3.51 13.44 -1.61
C ARG A 126 -3.15 13.68 -0.15
N MET A 127 -3.11 14.96 0.29
CA MET A 127 -2.80 15.31 1.69
C MET A 127 -3.92 14.88 2.64
N HIS A 128 -5.18 15.03 2.22
CA HIS A 128 -6.32 14.54 3.00
C HIS A 128 -6.27 13.01 3.13
N LEU A 129 -6.08 12.30 2.01
CA LEU A 129 -5.91 10.84 2.02
C LEU A 129 -4.73 10.40 2.90
N PHE A 130 -3.60 11.11 2.84
CA PHE A 130 -2.44 10.83 3.69
C PHE A 130 -2.79 10.89 5.19
N THR A 131 -3.63 11.86 5.59
CA THR A 131 -4.13 11.96 6.96
C THR A 131 -4.97 10.74 7.32
N LEU A 132 -5.87 10.30 6.43
CA LEU A 132 -6.67 9.09 6.63
C LEU A 132 -5.81 7.82 6.80
N TYR A 133 -4.69 7.71 6.05
CA TYR A 133 -3.74 6.61 6.24
C TYR A 133 -3.11 6.62 7.64
N LYS A 134 -2.67 7.78 8.14
CA LYS A 134 -2.11 7.91 9.49
C LYS A 134 -3.13 7.52 10.56
N GLU A 135 -4.37 7.98 10.41
CA GLU A 135 -5.47 7.66 11.32
C GLU A 135 -5.77 6.14 11.31
N ALA A 136 -5.82 5.52 10.13
CA ALA A 136 -6.07 4.09 10.00
C ALA A 136 -4.93 3.25 10.61
N LEU A 137 -3.67 3.59 10.32
CA LEU A 137 -2.49 2.93 10.91
C LEU A 137 -2.51 3.02 12.44
N SER A 138 -2.84 4.18 12.99
CA SER A 138 -2.95 4.39 14.44
C SER A 138 -4.16 3.63 15.03
N ARG A 139 -5.32 3.70 14.39
CA ARG A 139 -6.55 3.02 14.83
C ARG A 139 -6.37 1.50 14.93
N TYR A 140 -5.63 0.90 14.01
CA TYR A 140 -5.32 -0.53 14.01
C TYR A 140 -4.02 -0.88 14.73
N ASN A 141 -3.42 0.07 15.44
CA ASN A 141 -2.16 -0.11 16.18
C ASN A 141 -1.05 -0.77 15.34
N LYS A 142 -0.89 -0.31 14.09
CA LYS A 142 0.13 -0.84 13.18
C LYS A 142 1.50 -0.28 13.51
N ASN A 143 2.54 -1.12 13.39
CA ASN A 143 3.92 -0.64 13.37
C ASN A 143 4.18 0.07 12.05
N TYR A 144 4.50 1.38 12.08
CA TYR A 144 4.72 2.14 10.85
C TYR A 144 5.73 3.27 11.00
N ILE A 145 6.32 3.63 9.87
CA ILE A 145 7.11 4.85 9.70
C ILE A 145 6.55 5.69 8.56
N VAL A 146 6.83 6.97 8.59
CA VAL A 146 6.55 7.89 7.47
C VAL A 146 7.85 8.20 6.75
N VAL A 147 7.86 8.07 5.42
CA VAL A 147 8.99 8.45 4.56
C VAL A 147 8.60 9.60 3.64
N SER A 148 9.55 10.53 3.43
CA SER A 148 9.36 11.77 2.67
C SER A 148 10.64 12.18 1.97
N GLY A 149 10.57 13.18 1.09
CA GLY A 149 11.71 13.72 0.36
C GLY A 149 12.17 12.86 -0.81
N LEU A 150 13.42 12.98 -1.18
CA LEU A 150 14.03 12.27 -2.29
C LEU A 150 14.11 10.76 -2.03
N GLN A 151 14.18 9.98 -3.10
CA GLN A 151 14.22 8.52 -3.05
C GLN A 151 15.33 7.97 -2.13
N GLU A 152 16.49 8.59 -2.11
CA GLU A 152 17.61 8.19 -1.24
C GLU A 152 17.27 8.31 0.24
N ASN A 153 16.60 9.40 0.63
CA ASN A 153 16.16 9.61 2.02
C ASN A 153 15.10 8.58 2.43
N ARG A 154 14.16 8.29 1.52
CA ARG A 154 13.12 7.28 1.73
C ARG A 154 13.73 5.90 1.91
N MET A 155 14.68 5.52 1.04
CA MET A 155 15.43 4.26 1.15
C MET A 155 16.17 4.15 2.47
N LYS A 156 16.99 5.16 2.82
CA LYS A 156 17.78 5.18 4.06
C LYS A 156 16.87 4.96 5.28
N LYS A 157 15.81 5.75 5.40
CA LYS A 157 14.88 5.67 6.53
C LYS A 157 14.15 4.32 6.59
N SER A 158 13.82 3.76 5.43
CA SER A 158 13.18 2.43 5.34
C SER A 158 14.12 1.33 5.81
N LEU A 159 15.37 1.32 5.37
CA LEU A 159 16.37 0.34 5.78
C LEU A 159 16.65 0.42 7.28
N GLU A 160 16.85 1.63 7.83
CA GLU A 160 17.05 1.84 9.27
C GLU A 160 15.88 1.32 10.14
N ALA A 161 14.65 1.34 9.59
CA ALA A 161 13.48 0.81 10.30
C ALA A 161 13.38 -0.72 10.17
N ILE A 162 13.71 -1.27 9.00
CA ILE A 162 13.70 -2.72 8.76
C ILE A 162 14.79 -3.41 9.61
N ASP A 163 15.96 -2.80 9.74
CA ASP A 163 17.08 -3.36 10.52
C ASP A 163 16.80 -3.43 12.03
N LYS A 164 15.74 -2.78 12.51
CA LYS A 164 15.33 -2.79 13.93
C LYS A 164 14.27 -3.83 14.25
N LEU A 165 13.80 -4.59 13.26
CA LEU A 165 12.80 -5.65 13.44
C LEU A 165 13.43 -6.99 13.80
#